data_1cec1c908c8cf68e6e11b8fd6f78c532
#
_entry.id   1cec1c908c8cf68e6e11b8fd6f78c532
#
_cell.length_a   1.000
_cell.length_b   1.000
_cell.length_c   1.000
_cell.angle_alpha   90.00
_cell.angle_beta   90.00
_cell.angle_gamma   90.00
#
_symmetry.space_group_name_H-M   'P 1'
#
loop_
_entity.id
_entity.type
_entity.pdbx_description
1 polymer ?
#
loop_
_entity_poly.entity_id
_entity_poly.type
_entity_poly.pdbx_seq_one_letter_code
_entity_poly.pdbx_strand_id
1 'polypeptide(L)'
;MNEICNVYQEAQAVRETGGHTISVDEMTGIQALEHKYPDKPVMPGKTASMEFEYIRHGTASLIGFFDIATGRMETPYLNDTRTEEDFLKAVKALVETDPGASWTFVCDGLNTHKSESLVRFVAEQCGLQDELGCKGRFGILKNQKSRAEFLHQQDHRIRFVYTPKHCSWLNQIEIWFAIINRRLLKRKSFHSVEELVACIRRFIEQYNLSAKPFKWTYEGIPLTV
;
A
#
# COMPACT_ATOMS: atom_id res chain seq x y z
N MET A 1 10.13 15.53 -0.99
CA MET A 1 9.11 15.60 -2.06
C MET A 1 9.73 15.33 -3.43
N ASN A 2 10.76 16.04 -3.84
CA ASN A 2 11.41 15.86 -5.15
C ASN A 2 11.85 14.41 -5.42
N GLU A 3 12.44 13.75 -4.43
CA GLU A 3 12.87 12.35 -4.57
C GLU A 3 11.71 11.40 -4.95
N ILE A 4 10.54 11.52 -4.30
CA ILE A 4 9.38 10.69 -4.61
C ILE A 4 8.88 10.96 -6.03
N CYS A 5 8.87 12.23 -6.44
CA CYS A 5 8.48 12.59 -7.80
C CYS A 5 9.44 11.99 -8.83
N ASN A 6 10.75 12.02 -8.57
CA ASN A 6 11.75 11.38 -9.42
C ASN A 6 11.55 9.86 -9.48
N VAL A 7 11.35 9.21 -8.33
CA VAL A 7 11.05 7.77 -8.27
C VAL A 7 9.83 7.40 -9.12
N TYR A 8 8.79 8.22 -9.11
CA TYR A 8 7.60 7.99 -9.91
C TYR A 8 7.82 8.25 -11.41
N GLN A 9 8.60 9.27 -11.76
CA GLN A 9 8.95 9.56 -13.15
C GLN A 9 9.84 8.48 -13.75
N GLU A 10 10.74 7.90 -12.96
CA GLU A 10 11.67 6.84 -13.36
C GLU A 10 11.04 5.44 -13.36
N ALA A 11 9.83 5.27 -12.79
CA ALA A 11 9.22 3.95 -12.58
C ALA A 11 9.10 3.12 -13.87
N GLN A 12 8.80 3.75 -15.01
CA GLN A 12 8.71 3.05 -16.29
C GLN A 12 10.09 2.56 -16.76
N ALA A 13 11.12 3.39 -16.66
CA ALA A 13 12.49 3.02 -17.02
C ALA A 13 13.02 1.90 -16.10
N VAL A 14 12.72 1.97 -14.81
CA VAL A 14 13.03 0.89 -13.83
C VAL A 14 12.35 -0.41 -14.25
N ARG A 15 11.09 -0.35 -14.67
CA ARG A 15 10.36 -1.55 -15.14
C ARG A 15 10.98 -2.15 -16.39
N GLU A 16 11.44 -1.36 -17.35
CA GLU A 16 12.09 -1.79 -18.57
C GLU A 16 13.42 -2.51 -18.31
N THR A 17 14.08 -2.20 -17.19
CA THR A 17 15.30 -2.88 -16.73
C THR A 17 15.03 -4.05 -15.77
N GLY A 18 13.77 -4.46 -15.60
CA GLY A 18 13.40 -5.59 -14.75
C GLY A 18 13.23 -5.25 -13.26
N GLY A 19 13.13 -3.96 -12.91
CA GLY A 19 12.84 -3.52 -11.54
C GLY A 19 11.37 -3.21 -11.30
N HIS A 20 11.02 -2.99 -10.04
CA HIS A 20 9.66 -2.65 -9.61
C HIS A 20 9.64 -1.38 -8.76
N THR A 21 8.67 -0.51 -9.00
CA THR A 21 8.40 0.67 -8.18
C THR A 21 7.00 0.56 -7.61
N ILE A 22 6.91 0.36 -6.30
CA ILE A 22 5.68 0.01 -5.59
C ILE A 22 5.31 1.11 -4.60
N SER A 23 4.11 1.63 -4.70
CA SER A 23 3.49 2.45 -3.66
C SER A 23 2.77 1.52 -2.69
N VAL A 24 3.11 1.54 -1.41
CA VAL A 24 2.55 0.65 -0.39
C VAL A 24 1.95 1.44 0.77
N ASP A 25 0.80 1.00 1.24
CA ASP A 25 0.12 1.54 2.44
C ASP A 25 -0.93 0.56 2.96
N GLU A 26 -1.49 0.85 4.15
CA GLU A 26 -2.54 0.06 4.77
C GLU A 26 -3.89 0.79 4.77
N MET A 27 -4.89 0.15 4.18
CA MET A 27 -6.29 0.51 4.37
C MET A 27 -6.87 -0.30 5.54
N THR A 28 -7.06 0.36 6.68
CA THR A 28 -7.43 -0.30 7.93
C THR A 28 -8.89 -0.10 8.28
N GLY A 29 -9.45 -1.03 9.08
CA GLY A 29 -10.81 -0.90 9.58
C GLY A 29 -11.87 -0.90 8.47
N ILE A 30 -11.63 -1.63 7.38
CA ILE A 30 -12.63 -1.81 6.32
C ILE A 30 -13.79 -2.60 6.91
N GLN A 31 -14.95 -1.95 7.05
CA GLN A 31 -16.10 -2.54 7.74
C GLN A 31 -16.93 -3.40 6.78
N ALA A 32 -17.29 -4.61 7.24
CA ALA A 32 -18.36 -5.40 6.62
C ALA A 32 -19.71 -4.85 7.12
N LEU A 33 -20.30 -3.98 6.31
CA LEU A 33 -21.60 -3.34 6.62
C LEU A 33 -22.71 -3.99 5.81
N GLU A 34 -23.74 -4.48 6.49
CA GLU A 34 -24.97 -4.95 5.89
C GLU A 34 -26.04 -3.85 6.03
N HIS A 35 -26.59 -3.39 4.92
CA HIS A 35 -27.72 -2.46 4.94
C HIS A 35 -28.94 -3.17 5.52
N LYS A 36 -29.56 -2.58 6.53
CA LYS A 36 -30.72 -3.17 7.25
C LYS A 36 -31.96 -3.26 6.37
N TYR A 37 -32.10 -2.32 5.46
CA TYR A 37 -33.20 -2.26 4.49
C TYR A 37 -32.66 -2.00 3.09
N PRO A 38 -33.44 -2.34 2.03
CA PRO A 38 -33.00 -2.08 0.64
C PRO A 38 -33.01 -0.58 0.35
N ASP A 39 -32.06 -0.15 -0.47
CA ASP A 39 -32.03 1.20 -1.01
C ASP A 39 -33.29 1.49 -1.83
N LYS A 40 -33.74 2.75 -1.83
CA LYS A 40 -34.85 3.18 -2.66
C LYS A 40 -34.35 3.64 -4.02
N PRO A 41 -34.80 3.02 -5.12
CA PRO A 41 -34.35 3.41 -6.46
C PRO A 41 -34.84 4.82 -6.84
N VAL A 42 -34.25 5.38 -7.88
CA VAL A 42 -34.73 6.63 -8.50
C VAL A 42 -36.16 6.43 -9.01
N MET A 43 -37.03 7.36 -8.69
CA MET A 43 -38.41 7.42 -9.19
C MET A 43 -38.70 8.80 -9.80
N PRO A 44 -39.67 8.96 -10.69
CA PRO A 44 -40.04 10.27 -11.22
C PRO A 44 -40.31 11.27 -10.11
N GLY A 45 -39.58 12.39 -10.10
CA GLY A 45 -39.66 13.43 -9.07
C GLY A 45 -39.01 13.11 -7.72
N LYS A 46 -38.30 11.95 -7.58
CA LYS A 46 -37.58 11.58 -6.35
C LYS A 46 -36.18 11.07 -6.69
N THR A 47 -35.17 11.57 -5.99
CA THR A 47 -33.80 11.05 -6.06
C THR A 47 -33.70 9.67 -5.41
N ALA A 48 -32.67 8.89 -5.77
CA ALA A 48 -32.32 7.68 -5.05
C ALA A 48 -32.03 8.02 -3.57
N SER A 49 -32.48 7.17 -2.66
CA SER A 49 -32.14 7.26 -1.24
C SER A 49 -31.42 5.99 -0.83
N MET A 50 -30.21 6.14 -0.33
CA MET A 50 -29.44 5.04 0.23
C MET A 50 -29.85 4.81 1.69
N GLU A 51 -29.90 3.54 2.09
CA GLU A 51 -30.13 3.16 3.48
C GLU A 51 -28.94 3.61 4.34
N PHE A 52 -29.24 4.19 5.50
CA PHE A 52 -28.22 4.67 6.44
C PHE A 52 -28.11 3.81 7.71
N GLU A 53 -29.11 2.93 7.97
CA GLU A 53 -29.00 1.95 9.03
C GLU A 53 -28.27 0.70 8.55
N TYR A 54 -27.30 0.24 9.34
CA TYR A 54 -26.49 -0.92 9.00
C TYR A 54 -26.18 -1.81 10.19
N ILE A 55 -25.96 -3.08 9.92
CA ILE A 55 -25.43 -4.07 10.85
C ILE A 55 -23.93 -4.23 10.56
N ARG A 56 -23.11 -4.28 11.61
CA ARG A 56 -21.66 -4.48 11.50
C ARG A 56 -21.32 -5.93 11.75
N HIS A 57 -20.65 -6.56 10.81
CA HIS A 57 -20.20 -7.96 10.90
C HIS A 57 -18.69 -8.10 11.22
N GLY A 58 -17.99 -6.99 11.40
CA GLY A 58 -16.56 -6.96 11.71
C GLY A 58 -15.78 -6.10 10.72
N THR A 59 -14.46 -6.21 10.78
CA THR A 59 -13.54 -5.42 9.98
C THR A 59 -12.43 -6.27 9.37
N ALA A 60 -11.89 -5.83 8.26
CA ALA A 60 -10.66 -6.34 7.65
C ALA A 60 -9.65 -5.20 7.47
N SER A 61 -8.39 -5.54 7.31
CA SER A 61 -7.30 -4.63 6.92
C SER A 61 -6.69 -5.12 5.61
N LEU A 62 -6.34 -4.19 4.73
CA LEU A 62 -5.68 -4.45 3.45
C LEU A 62 -4.32 -3.77 3.47
N ILE A 63 -3.22 -4.53 3.32
CA ILE A 63 -1.94 -3.99 2.91
C ILE A 63 -1.89 -4.10 1.38
N GLY A 64 -1.84 -2.95 0.72
CA GLY A 64 -1.87 -2.85 -0.73
C GLY A 64 -0.49 -2.54 -1.31
N PHE A 65 -0.20 -3.10 -2.48
CA PHE A 65 1.02 -2.87 -3.23
C PHE A 65 0.64 -2.42 -4.64
N PHE A 66 0.72 -1.12 -4.90
CA PHE A 66 0.35 -0.54 -6.17
C PHE A 66 1.60 -0.33 -7.03
N ASP A 67 1.72 -1.09 -8.11
CA ASP A 67 2.82 -0.93 -9.07
C ASP A 67 2.62 0.34 -9.91
N ILE A 68 3.54 1.28 -9.76
CA ILE A 68 3.48 2.61 -10.37
C ILE A 68 3.58 2.53 -11.90
N ALA A 69 4.43 1.63 -12.41
CA ALA A 69 4.67 1.50 -13.85
C ALA A 69 3.50 0.84 -14.60
N THR A 70 2.80 -0.09 -13.96
CA THR A 70 1.70 -0.84 -14.59
C THR A 70 0.32 -0.36 -14.17
N GLY A 71 0.21 0.30 -13.02
CA GLY A 71 -1.06 0.69 -12.42
C GLY A 71 -1.82 -0.47 -11.78
N ARG A 72 -1.18 -1.64 -11.58
CA ARG A 72 -1.79 -2.84 -11.01
C ARG A 72 -1.66 -2.87 -9.49
N MET A 73 -2.61 -3.53 -8.85
CA MET A 73 -2.51 -3.92 -7.46
C MET A 73 -1.91 -5.33 -7.40
N GLU A 74 -0.71 -5.43 -6.87
CA GLU A 74 0.02 -6.69 -6.75
C GLU A 74 -0.21 -7.34 -5.37
N THR A 75 -0.21 -8.65 -5.30
CA THR A 75 -0.26 -9.51 -4.08
C THR A 75 -0.90 -8.87 -2.84
N PRO A 76 -2.19 -8.49 -2.87
CA PRO A 76 -2.84 -7.83 -1.74
C PRO A 76 -2.88 -8.74 -0.50
N TYR A 77 -2.43 -8.22 0.63
CA TYR A 77 -2.48 -8.92 1.91
C TYR A 77 -3.72 -8.46 2.70
N LEU A 78 -4.66 -9.37 2.92
CA LEU A 78 -5.90 -9.12 3.65
C LEU A 78 -5.91 -9.94 4.93
N ASN A 79 -6.02 -9.27 6.08
CA ASN A 79 -6.03 -9.88 7.41
C ASN A 79 -6.85 -9.03 8.39
N ASP A 80 -7.10 -9.56 9.58
CA ASP A 80 -7.75 -8.82 10.68
C ASP A 80 -6.80 -7.82 11.33
N THR A 81 -5.49 -8.09 11.25
CA THR A 81 -4.42 -7.30 11.85
C THR A 81 -3.51 -6.63 10.81
N ARG A 82 -2.68 -5.71 11.28
CA ARG A 82 -1.65 -5.00 10.51
C ARG A 82 -0.39 -4.80 11.34
N THR A 83 0.11 -5.88 11.90
CA THR A 83 1.30 -5.86 12.73
C THR A 83 2.57 -5.68 11.90
N GLU A 84 3.71 -5.45 12.54
CA GLU A 84 5.05 -5.49 11.93
C GLU A 84 5.28 -6.80 11.18
N GLU A 85 4.79 -7.92 11.74
CA GLU A 85 4.91 -9.24 11.12
C GLU A 85 4.03 -9.39 9.88
N ASP A 86 2.81 -8.83 9.90
CA ASP A 86 1.92 -8.83 8.73
C ASP A 86 2.52 -8.05 7.57
N PHE A 87 3.07 -6.87 7.84
CA PHE A 87 3.75 -6.06 6.84
C PHE A 87 4.95 -6.81 6.24
N LEU A 88 5.79 -7.42 7.09
CA LEU A 88 6.93 -8.21 6.63
C LEU A 88 6.49 -9.39 5.77
N LYS A 89 5.47 -10.15 6.18
CA LYS A 89 4.92 -11.27 5.38
C LYS A 89 4.44 -10.80 4.03
N ALA A 90 3.73 -9.66 3.99
CA ALA A 90 3.21 -9.09 2.76
C ALA A 90 4.34 -8.66 1.80
N VAL A 91 5.37 -7.96 2.32
CA VAL A 91 6.56 -7.58 1.53
C VAL A 91 7.31 -8.80 1.02
N LYS A 92 7.53 -9.82 1.86
CA LYS A 92 8.19 -11.08 1.45
C LYS A 92 7.43 -11.76 0.31
N ALA A 93 6.13 -11.94 0.46
CA ALA A 93 5.29 -12.57 -0.56
C ALA A 93 5.35 -11.83 -1.90
N LEU A 94 5.43 -10.49 -1.88
CA LEU A 94 5.59 -9.71 -3.10
C LEU A 94 6.99 -9.87 -3.71
N VAL A 95 8.05 -9.73 -2.93
CA VAL A 95 9.44 -9.86 -3.41
C VAL A 95 9.72 -11.26 -3.98
N GLU A 96 9.11 -12.29 -3.40
CA GLU A 96 9.20 -13.69 -3.87
C GLU A 96 8.57 -13.90 -5.25
N THR A 97 7.72 -13.01 -5.74
CA THR A 97 7.17 -13.09 -7.11
C THR A 97 8.21 -12.83 -8.19
N ASP A 98 9.26 -12.07 -7.87
CA ASP A 98 10.40 -11.80 -8.75
C ASP A 98 11.68 -11.65 -7.91
N PRO A 99 12.32 -12.77 -7.51
CA PRO A 99 13.43 -12.76 -6.55
C PRO A 99 14.70 -12.07 -7.07
N GLY A 100 14.87 -11.97 -8.38
CA GLY A 100 16.03 -11.33 -9.04
C GLY A 100 15.87 -9.84 -9.24
N ALA A 101 14.66 -9.31 -9.17
CA ALA A 101 14.37 -7.92 -9.47
C ALA A 101 14.84 -6.94 -8.38
N SER A 102 15.07 -5.69 -8.78
CA SER A 102 15.20 -4.58 -7.85
C SER A 102 13.81 -4.06 -7.44
N TRP A 103 13.67 -3.69 -6.16
CA TRP A 103 12.41 -3.24 -5.60
C TRP A 103 12.56 -1.88 -4.92
N THR A 104 11.81 -0.89 -5.36
CA THR A 104 11.70 0.41 -4.70
C THR A 104 10.31 0.57 -4.13
N PHE A 105 10.19 0.59 -2.80
CA PHE A 105 8.92 0.81 -2.09
C PHE A 105 8.78 2.26 -1.69
N VAL A 106 7.68 2.91 -2.07
CA VAL A 106 7.30 4.23 -1.57
C VAL A 106 6.23 4.04 -0.51
N CYS A 107 6.47 4.49 0.71
CA CYS A 107 5.57 4.32 1.85
C CYS A 107 5.62 5.52 2.81
N ASP A 108 4.72 5.55 3.76
CA ASP A 108 4.78 6.54 4.83
C ASP A 108 5.82 6.19 5.90
N GLY A 109 5.97 7.06 6.87
CA GLY A 109 6.96 6.93 7.92
C GLY A 109 6.53 6.12 9.14
N LEU A 110 5.54 5.21 9.04
CA LEU A 110 5.11 4.37 10.15
C LEU A 110 6.25 3.51 10.73
N ASN A 111 6.09 3.13 11.98
CA ASN A 111 7.08 2.30 12.70
C ASN A 111 7.22 0.91 12.09
N THR A 112 6.11 0.34 11.60
CA THR A 112 6.04 -0.95 10.91
C THR A 112 6.92 -0.97 9.67
N HIS A 113 6.96 0.15 8.93
CA HIS A 113 7.77 0.32 7.71
C HIS A 113 9.27 0.54 7.99
N LYS A 114 9.66 0.62 9.26
CA LYS A 114 11.06 0.80 9.73
C LYS A 114 11.38 -0.21 10.83
N SER A 115 10.79 -1.39 10.73
CA SER A 115 10.93 -2.42 11.74
C SER A 115 12.30 -3.08 11.72
N GLU A 116 12.67 -3.71 12.84
CA GLU A 116 13.88 -4.52 12.91
C GLU A 116 13.80 -5.71 11.96
N SER A 117 12.65 -6.37 11.93
CA SER A 117 12.41 -7.55 11.10
C SER A 117 12.54 -7.23 9.60
N LEU A 118 12.08 -6.04 9.18
CA LEU A 118 12.24 -5.57 7.81
C LEU A 118 13.71 -5.30 7.45
N VAL A 119 14.47 -4.66 8.35
CA VAL A 119 15.93 -4.42 8.14
C VAL A 119 16.68 -5.74 7.99
N ARG A 120 16.40 -6.74 8.85
CA ARG A 120 17.02 -8.07 8.75
C ARG A 120 16.69 -8.77 7.45
N PHE A 121 15.45 -8.68 7.00
CA PHE A 121 15.02 -9.23 5.72
C PHE A 121 15.74 -8.56 4.54
N VAL A 122 15.80 -7.23 4.51
CA VAL A 122 16.48 -6.50 3.43
C VAL A 122 17.97 -6.82 3.41
N ALA A 123 18.65 -6.87 4.56
CA ALA A 123 20.06 -7.24 4.67
C ALA A 123 20.30 -8.65 4.09
N GLU A 124 19.46 -9.63 4.49
CA GLU A 124 19.54 -11.00 3.97
C GLU A 124 19.35 -11.06 2.46
N GLN A 125 18.31 -10.41 1.94
CA GLN A 125 17.95 -10.43 0.51
C GLN A 125 18.96 -9.66 -0.36
N CYS A 126 19.66 -8.69 0.19
CA CYS A 126 20.72 -7.94 -0.50
C CYS A 126 22.10 -8.59 -0.34
N GLY A 127 22.21 -9.71 0.40
CA GLY A 127 23.49 -10.37 0.67
C GLY A 127 24.45 -9.52 1.50
N LEU A 128 23.93 -8.59 2.30
CA LEU A 128 24.70 -7.71 3.15
C LEU A 128 25.10 -8.45 4.44
N GLN A 129 26.40 -8.51 4.68
CA GLN A 129 26.97 -9.13 5.90
C GLN A 129 27.29 -8.08 6.98
N ASP A 130 26.58 -6.96 6.97
CA ASP A 130 26.78 -5.89 7.93
C ASP A 130 26.42 -6.34 9.34
N GLU A 131 27.20 -5.88 10.32
CA GLU A 131 26.82 -6.03 11.71
C GLU A 131 25.65 -5.09 12.03
N LEU A 132 24.43 -5.60 11.94
CA LEU A 132 23.20 -4.81 12.11
C LEU A 132 23.08 -4.21 13.53
N GLY A 133 23.79 -4.76 14.50
CA GLY A 133 23.76 -4.29 15.88
C GLY A 133 22.56 -4.83 16.67
N CYS A 134 22.15 -4.06 17.68
CA CYS A 134 21.11 -4.45 18.62
C CYS A 134 20.07 -3.33 18.79
N LYS A 135 18.79 -3.68 18.71
CA LYS A 135 17.65 -2.75 18.87
C LYS A 135 17.76 -1.97 20.18
N GLY A 136 17.69 -0.65 20.08
CA GLY A 136 17.75 0.25 21.23
C GLY A 136 19.15 0.47 21.81
N ARG A 137 20.21 -0.16 21.28
CA ARG A 137 21.55 -0.08 21.83
C ARG A 137 22.57 0.50 20.86
N PHE A 138 22.92 -0.20 19.79
CA PHE A 138 23.96 0.22 18.84
C PHE A 138 23.70 -0.33 17.43
N GLY A 139 24.44 0.18 16.45
CA GLY A 139 24.40 -0.25 15.04
C GLY A 139 23.16 0.28 14.28
N ILE A 140 22.90 -0.33 13.15
CA ILE A 140 21.76 -0.01 12.25
C ILE A 140 20.43 -0.17 12.98
N LEU A 141 20.30 -1.17 13.83
CA LEU A 141 19.06 -1.46 14.55
C LEU A 141 18.78 -0.51 15.73
N LYS A 142 19.72 0.39 16.10
CA LYS A 142 19.63 1.24 17.30
C LYS A 142 18.31 2.00 17.41
N ASN A 143 17.88 2.66 16.36
CA ASN A 143 16.67 3.48 16.39
C ASN A 143 15.98 3.52 15.01
N GLN A 144 14.81 4.15 14.95
CA GLN A 144 14.04 4.24 13.70
C GLN A 144 14.78 5.03 12.59
N LYS A 145 15.56 6.05 12.96
CA LYS A 145 16.29 6.86 12.01
C LYS A 145 17.38 6.04 11.32
N SER A 146 18.21 5.35 12.10
CA SER A 146 19.28 4.49 11.54
C SER A 146 18.73 3.34 10.69
N ARG A 147 17.59 2.75 11.09
CA ARG A 147 16.90 1.73 10.28
C ARG A 147 16.35 2.29 8.98
N ALA A 148 15.73 3.50 9.02
CA ALA A 148 15.24 4.16 7.82
C ALA A 148 16.37 4.53 6.86
N GLU A 149 17.50 5.03 7.36
CA GLU A 149 18.68 5.33 6.57
C GLU A 149 19.24 4.09 5.86
N PHE A 150 19.32 2.95 6.56
CA PHE A 150 19.72 1.68 5.97
C PHE A 150 18.74 1.22 4.87
N LEU A 151 17.43 1.21 5.16
CA LEU A 151 16.41 0.79 4.21
C LEU A 151 16.31 1.71 2.97
N HIS A 152 16.83 2.93 3.08
CA HIS A 152 16.78 3.93 2.03
C HIS A 152 18.00 3.90 1.08
N GLN A 153 19.04 3.16 1.39
CA GLN A 153 20.27 3.12 0.58
C GLN A 153 19.99 2.73 -0.87
N GLN A 154 20.61 3.45 -1.80
CA GLN A 154 20.31 3.32 -3.23
C GLN A 154 20.94 2.09 -3.87
N ASP A 155 21.98 1.56 -3.28
CA ASP A 155 22.71 0.35 -3.71
C ASP A 155 22.02 -0.95 -3.27
N HIS A 156 21.00 -0.84 -2.40
CA HIS A 156 20.21 -2.00 -2.02
C HIS A 156 19.26 -2.43 -3.15
N ARG A 157 19.23 -3.72 -3.45
CA ARG A 157 18.24 -4.32 -4.37
C ARG A 157 16.81 -4.09 -3.92
N ILE A 158 16.57 -4.04 -2.61
CA ILE A 158 15.27 -3.73 -1.98
C ILE A 158 15.47 -2.46 -1.15
N ARG A 159 14.82 -1.37 -1.54
CA ARG A 159 14.91 -0.10 -0.82
C ARG A 159 13.56 0.52 -0.54
N PHE A 160 13.52 1.39 0.47
CA PHE A 160 12.32 2.09 0.91
C PHE A 160 12.51 3.61 0.84
N VAL A 161 11.59 4.29 0.19
CA VAL A 161 11.55 5.76 0.08
C VAL A 161 10.34 6.25 0.88
N TYR A 162 10.59 7.15 1.84
CA TYR A 162 9.55 7.55 2.79
C TYR A 162 8.93 8.89 2.42
N THR A 163 7.59 8.96 2.45
CA THR A 163 6.89 10.24 2.29
C THR A 163 7.20 11.17 3.46
N PRO A 164 7.32 12.49 3.23
CA PRO A 164 7.44 13.46 4.31
C PRO A 164 6.23 13.39 5.26
N LYS A 165 6.42 13.81 6.49
CA LYS A 165 5.31 13.90 7.46
C LYS A 165 4.16 14.75 6.89
N HIS A 166 2.94 14.32 7.11
CA HIS A 166 1.71 14.97 6.65
C HIS A 166 1.55 15.06 5.13
N CYS A 167 2.28 14.24 4.38
CA CYS A 167 2.25 14.21 2.92
C CYS A 167 1.80 12.83 2.37
N SER A 168 0.83 12.17 3.01
CA SER A 168 0.28 10.89 2.54
C SER A 168 -0.28 10.97 1.11
N TRP A 169 -0.78 12.14 0.70
CA TRP A 169 -1.23 12.40 -0.67
C TRP A 169 -0.16 12.19 -1.75
N LEU A 170 1.14 12.18 -1.39
CA LEU A 170 2.23 11.77 -2.28
C LEU A 170 2.27 10.25 -2.50
N ASN A 171 1.61 9.46 -1.67
CA ASN A 171 1.56 8.02 -1.84
C ASN A 171 0.45 7.64 -2.84
N GLN A 172 0.83 7.20 -4.07
CA GLN A 172 -0.15 6.97 -5.15
C GLN A 172 -1.20 5.92 -4.84
N ILE A 173 -0.92 4.98 -3.94
CA ILE A 173 -1.89 3.96 -3.54
C ILE A 173 -3.15 4.56 -2.90
N GLU A 174 -3.07 5.75 -2.32
CA GLU A 174 -4.22 6.48 -1.77
C GLU A 174 -5.28 6.79 -2.85
N ILE A 175 -4.84 7.03 -4.08
CA ILE A 175 -5.75 7.20 -5.23
C ILE A 175 -6.50 5.88 -5.47
N TRP A 176 -5.80 4.76 -5.43
CA TRP A 176 -6.42 3.45 -5.59
C TRP A 176 -7.38 3.11 -4.43
N PHE A 177 -7.01 3.43 -3.19
CA PHE A 177 -7.91 3.28 -2.03
C PHE A 177 -9.18 4.12 -2.18
N ALA A 178 -9.08 5.32 -2.74
CA ALA A 178 -10.27 6.12 -3.06
C ALA A 178 -11.13 5.48 -4.16
N ILE A 179 -10.54 4.77 -5.12
CA ILE A 179 -11.26 4.05 -6.18
C ILE A 179 -12.05 2.88 -5.61
N ILE A 180 -11.41 1.99 -4.84
CA ILE A 180 -12.11 0.83 -4.24
C ILE A 180 -13.22 1.29 -3.27
N ASN A 181 -12.96 2.33 -2.48
CA ASN A 181 -13.96 2.88 -1.58
C ASN A 181 -15.22 3.34 -2.34
N ARG A 182 -15.04 4.09 -3.43
CA ARG A 182 -16.16 4.62 -4.22
C ARG A 182 -16.88 3.54 -5.03
N ARG A 183 -16.14 2.57 -5.59
CA ARG A 183 -16.69 1.60 -6.55
C ARG A 183 -17.19 0.34 -5.91
N LEU A 184 -16.66 -0.06 -4.74
CA LEU A 184 -17.05 -1.28 -4.03
C LEU A 184 -17.62 -0.97 -2.65
N LEU A 185 -16.79 -0.43 -1.74
CA LEU A 185 -17.10 -0.42 -0.31
C LEU A 185 -18.33 0.42 0.05
N LYS A 186 -18.52 1.57 -0.62
CA LYS A 186 -19.70 2.44 -0.42
C LYS A 186 -20.96 1.99 -1.17
N ARG A 187 -20.87 0.96 -2.01
CA ARG A 187 -21.98 0.59 -2.89
C ARG A 187 -22.51 -0.80 -2.66
N LYS A 188 -21.86 -1.59 -1.83
CA LYS A 188 -22.23 -2.97 -1.58
C LYS A 188 -22.49 -3.21 -0.10
N SER A 189 -23.53 -4.00 0.17
CA SER A 189 -23.80 -4.60 1.47
C SER A 189 -23.00 -5.89 1.62
N PHE A 190 -22.44 -6.12 2.83
CA PHE A 190 -21.64 -7.30 3.15
C PHE A 190 -22.21 -7.97 4.39
N HIS A 191 -22.54 -9.25 4.27
CA HIS A 191 -23.13 -10.05 5.36
C HIS A 191 -22.09 -10.72 6.26
N SER A 192 -20.80 -10.68 5.88
CA SER A 192 -19.69 -11.17 6.70
C SER A 192 -18.37 -10.55 6.27
N VAL A 193 -17.32 -10.73 7.11
CA VAL A 193 -15.94 -10.31 6.78
C VAL A 193 -15.39 -11.15 5.63
N GLU A 194 -15.72 -12.43 5.57
CA GLU A 194 -15.29 -13.34 4.50
C GLU A 194 -15.86 -12.89 3.14
N GLU A 195 -17.14 -12.47 3.11
CA GLU A 195 -17.74 -11.91 1.89
C GLU A 195 -17.04 -10.61 1.49
N LEU A 196 -16.77 -9.71 2.44
CA LEU A 196 -16.02 -8.48 2.19
C LEU A 196 -14.66 -8.79 1.55
N VAL A 197 -13.89 -9.69 2.16
CA VAL A 197 -12.55 -10.08 1.67
C VAL A 197 -12.63 -10.69 0.27
N ALA A 198 -13.57 -11.59 0.02
CA ALA A 198 -13.79 -12.19 -1.30
C ALA A 198 -14.14 -11.14 -2.35
N CYS A 199 -14.97 -10.16 -2.00
CA CYS A 199 -15.34 -9.05 -2.89
C CYS A 199 -14.16 -8.12 -3.18
N ILE A 200 -13.32 -7.82 -2.19
CA ILE A 200 -12.10 -7.03 -2.40
C ILE A 200 -11.15 -7.75 -3.37
N ARG A 201 -10.90 -9.05 -3.19
CA ARG A 201 -10.04 -9.84 -4.10
C ARG A 201 -10.57 -9.83 -5.54
N ARG A 202 -11.86 -10.10 -5.72
CA ARG A 202 -12.50 -10.06 -7.03
C ARG A 202 -12.44 -8.66 -7.67
N PHE A 203 -12.61 -7.61 -6.86
CA PHE A 203 -12.49 -6.23 -7.35
C PHE A 203 -11.07 -5.96 -7.87
N ILE A 204 -10.04 -6.39 -7.15
CA ILE A 204 -8.63 -6.24 -7.56
C ILE A 204 -8.36 -7.00 -8.87
N GLU A 205 -8.82 -8.23 -8.99
CA GLU A 205 -8.71 -9.03 -10.22
C GLU A 205 -9.33 -8.29 -11.41
N GLN A 206 -10.57 -7.80 -11.27
CA GLN A 206 -11.28 -7.07 -12.32
C GLN A 206 -10.61 -5.71 -12.64
N TYR A 207 -10.15 -4.99 -11.62
CA TYR A 207 -9.41 -3.75 -11.79
C TYR A 207 -8.14 -3.97 -12.61
N ASN A 208 -7.39 -5.02 -12.29
CA ASN A 208 -6.12 -5.35 -12.92
C ASN A 208 -6.25 -5.73 -14.41
N LEU A 209 -7.42 -6.17 -14.89
CA LEU A 209 -7.66 -6.46 -16.31
C LEU A 209 -7.54 -5.20 -17.20
N SER A 210 -7.81 -4.03 -16.65
CA SER A 210 -7.79 -2.75 -17.37
C SER A 210 -6.92 -1.70 -16.67
N ALA A 211 -6.04 -2.13 -15.78
CA ALA A 211 -5.16 -1.25 -15.02
C ALA A 211 -4.27 -0.43 -15.96
N LYS A 212 -4.06 0.83 -15.58
CA LYS A 212 -3.15 1.75 -16.25
C LYS A 212 -2.46 2.60 -15.19
N PRO A 213 -1.19 3.00 -15.42
CA PRO A 213 -0.49 3.92 -14.54
C PRO A 213 -1.28 5.21 -14.32
N PHE A 214 -1.22 5.74 -13.10
CA PHE A 214 -1.72 7.08 -12.87
C PHE A 214 -0.77 8.11 -13.48
N LYS A 215 -1.32 9.11 -14.16
CA LYS A 215 -0.51 10.21 -14.66
C LYS A 215 -0.07 11.09 -13.48
N TRP A 216 1.20 11.01 -13.11
CA TRP A 216 1.77 11.87 -12.09
C TRP A 216 2.14 13.22 -12.67
N THR A 217 1.54 14.30 -12.17
CA THR A 217 1.72 15.66 -12.69
C THR A 217 2.37 16.61 -11.67
N TYR A 218 2.54 16.16 -10.42
CA TYR A 218 3.17 16.98 -9.40
C TYR A 218 4.70 16.94 -9.51
N GLU A 219 5.34 18.12 -9.54
CA GLU A 219 6.78 18.27 -9.78
C GLU A 219 7.59 18.43 -8.49
N GLY A 220 6.98 18.24 -7.31
CA GLY A 220 7.66 18.34 -6.03
C GLY A 220 7.84 19.77 -5.50
N ILE A 221 7.32 20.77 -6.19
CA ILE A 221 7.37 22.16 -5.76
C ILE A 221 6.30 22.38 -4.67
N PRO A 222 6.64 22.86 -3.46
CA PRO A 222 5.65 23.18 -2.43
C PRO A 222 4.64 24.20 -2.98
N LEU A 223 3.36 23.98 -2.72
CA LEU A 223 2.35 25.00 -2.98
C LEU A 223 2.69 26.19 -2.09
N THR A 224 3.06 27.31 -2.72
CA THR A 224 3.18 28.60 -2.03
C THR A 224 1.77 29.07 -1.72
N VAL A 225 1.46 29.21 -0.42
CA VAL A 225 0.21 29.82 0.07
C VAL A 225 0.34 31.34 -0.02
#